data_a1a66b066179c6c5d8d6e5d2268ad0db
#
_entry.id   a1a66b066179c6c5d8d6e5d2268ad0db
#
_cell.length_a   1.000
_cell.length_b   1.000
_cell.length_c   1.000
_cell.angle_alpha   90.00
_cell.angle_beta   90.00
_cell.angle_gamma   90.00
#
_symmetry.space_group_name_H-M   'P 1'
#
loop_
_entity.id
_entity.type
_entity.pdbx_description
1 polymer ?
#
loop_
_entity_poly.entity_id
_entity_poly.type
_entity_poly.pdbx_seq_one_letter_code
_entity_poly.pdbx_strand_id
1 'polypeptide(L)'
;MRKMTNKFRYDKERIVDYVLTIMETYGYAAMFLCMVLENANIPIPSEIVLGFAGYLVFQGVFDLHTAIIVGVVAGIVGSILSYWMGEYGGRPVLIKYGKYILFNEDKFGMAEKLFNRYGGAAVFIGRLLPGVRTFISFPAGVAKYPMTPFVIWTTLGTIPWTILLVWLGMKLGEHWKDLIEYNHELLIAMIVVFVVLAIVYGIRFWKRRQ
;
A
#
# COMPACT_ATOMS: atom_id res chain seq x y z
N MET A 1 -16.16 4.52 -25.49
CA MET A 1 -15.88 4.63 -24.05
C MET A 1 -16.50 3.52 -23.21
N ARG A 2 -17.78 3.19 -23.32
CA ARG A 2 -18.49 2.17 -22.49
C ARG A 2 -17.92 0.72 -22.57
N LYS A 3 -17.30 0.29 -23.67
CA LYS A 3 -16.69 -1.06 -23.83
C LYS A 3 -15.33 -1.19 -23.14
N MET A 4 -14.55 -0.12 -23.03
CA MET A 4 -13.26 -0.13 -22.30
C MET A 4 -13.45 -0.18 -20.78
N THR A 5 -14.44 0.54 -20.26
CA THR A 5 -14.76 0.52 -18.83
C THR A 5 -15.24 -0.85 -18.37
N ASN A 6 -16.02 -1.58 -19.18
CA ASN A 6 -16.46 -2.94 -18.86
C ASN A 6 -15.30 -3.94 -18.85
N LYS A 7 -14.33 -3.85 -19.76
CA LYS A 7 -13.18 -4.77 -19.80
C LYS A 7 -12.27 -4.57 -18.57
N PHE A 8 -11.98 -3.31 -18.20
CA PHE A 8 -11.20 -3.00 -17.00
C PHE A 8 -11.89 -3.48 -15.71
N ARG A 9 -13.21 -3.37 -15.64
CA ARG A 9 -14.00 -3.87 -14.52
C ARG A 9 -13.93 -5.39 -14.42
N TYR A 10 -14.10 -6.10 -15.52
CA TYR A 10 -14.05 -7.56 -15.59
C TYR A 10 -12.67 -8.13 -15.22
N ASP A 11 -11.59 -7.49 -15.69
CA ASP A 11 -10.23 -7.90 -15.35
C ASP A 11 -9.91 -7.68 -13.86
N LYS A 12 -10.45 -6.62 -13.26
CA LYS A 12 -10.28 -6.31 -11.83
C LYS A 12 -11.05 -7.31 -10.94
N GLU A 13 -12.27 -7.66 -11.29
CA GLU A 13 -13.08 -8.65 -10.58
C GLU A 13 -12.37 -10.02 -10.59
N ARG A 14 -11.82 -10.44 -11.71
CA ARG A 14 -11.03 -11.69 -11.82
C ARG A 14 -9.80 -11.70 -10.91
N ILE A 15 -9.04 -10.60 -10.82
CA ILE A 15 -7.87 -10.52 -9.94
C ILE A 15 -8.30 -10.66 -8.48
N VAL A 16 -9.39 -10.03 -8.09
CA VAL A 16 -9.94 -10.16 -6.73
C VAL A 16 -10.31 -11.61 -6.42
N ASP A 17 -11.06 -12.27 -7.29
CA ASP A 17 -11.47 -13.66 -7.11
C ASP A 17 -10.27 -14.61 -7.01
N TYR A 18 -9.22 -14.40 -7.82
CA TYR A 18 -7.99 -15.19 -7.72
C TYR A 18 -7.28 -14.98 -6.38
N VAL A 19 -7.17 -13.75 -5.91
CA VAL A 19 -6.53 -13.44 -4.62
C VAL A 19 -7.29 -14.10 -3.48
N LEU A 20 -8.63 -14.00 -3.47
CA LEU A 20 -9.47 -14.62 -2.45
C LEU A 20 -9.31 -16.15 -2.45
N THR A 21 -9.40 -16.79 -3.61
CA THR A 21 -9.26 -18.25 -3.77
C THR A 21 -7.87 -18.72 -3.29
N ILE A 22 -6.81 -17.99 -3.62
CA ILE A 22 -5.46 -18.32 -3.19
C ILE A 22 -5.32 -18.16 -1.67
N MET A 23 -5.92 -17.13 -1.08
CA MET A 23 -5.89 -16.92 0.36
C MET A 23 -6.70 -17.99 1.13
N GLU A 24 -7.84 -18.44 0.60
CA GLU A 24 -8.60 -19.56 1.16
C GLU A 24 -7.80 -20.87 1.11
N THR A 25 -7.04 -21.09 0.04
CA THR A 25 -6.29 -22.33 -0.17
C THR A 25 -4.98 -22.38 0.59
N TYR A 26 -4.20 -21.29 0.58
CA TYR A 26 -2.84 -21.22 1.11
C TYR A 26 -2.70 -20.38 2.38
N GLY A 27 -3.78 -19.79 2.88
CA GLY A 27 -3.83 -19.09 4.15
C GLY A 27 -2.83 -17.93 4.28
N TYR A 28 -2.09 -17.91 5.39
CA TYR A 28 -1.11 -16.86 5.70
C TYR A 28 0.01 -16.74 4.66
N ALA A 29 0.41 -17.85 4.01
CA ALA A 29 1.46 -17.83 2.99
C ALA A 29 1.02 -17.02 1.77
N ALA A 30 -0.23 -17.19 1.35
CA ALA A 30 -0.80 -16.41 0.26
C ALA A 30 -0.93 -14.93 0.62
N MET A 31 -1.44 -14.63 1.82
CA MET A 31 -1.51 -13.26 2.36
C MET A 31 -0.12 -12.61 2.35
N PHE A 32 0.90 -13.30 2.87
CA PHE A 32 2.27 -12.82 2.89
C PHE A 32 2.77 -12.49 1.49
N LEU A 33 2.61 -13.43 0.56
CA LEU A 33 3.10 -13.26 -0.81
C LEU A 33 2.40 -12.11 -1.54
N CYS A 34 1.06 -12.02 -1.43
CA CYS A 34 0.30 -10.93 -2.02
C CYS A 34 0.74 -9.56 -1.47
N MET A 35 0.96 -9.45 -0.16
CA MET A 35 1.41 -8.22 0.48
C MET A 35 2.85 -7.85 0.11
N VAL A 36 3.75 -8.84 -0.05
CA VAL A 36 5.11 -8.61 -0.54
C VAL A 36 5.07 -8.07 -1.97
N LEU A 37 4.31 -8.72 -2.85
CA LEU A 37 4.20 -8.31 -4.25
C LEU A 37 3.58 -6.91 -4.40
N GLU A 38 2.54 -6.62 -3.61
CA GLU A 38 1.92 -5.29 -3.57
C GLU A 38 2.94 -4.22 -3.19
N ASN A 39 3.66 -4.42 -2.09
CA ASN A 39 4.66 -3.46 -1.63
C ASN A 39 5.93 -3.43 -2.51
N ALA A 40 6.13 -4.43 -3.39
CA ALA A 40 7.14 -4.46 -4.44
C ALA A 40 6.65 -3.80 -5.75
N ASN A 41 5.64 -2.92 -5.69
CA ASN A 41 5.04 -2.14 -6.78
C ASN A 41 4.20 -2.95 -7.79
N ILE A 42 3.76 -4.16 -7.46
CA ILE A 42 2.76 -4.89 -8.26
C ILE A 42 1.37 -4.39 -7.83
N PRO A 43 0.48 -4.05 -8.78
CA PRO A 43 -0.81 -3.43 -8.47
C PRO A 43 -1.82 -4.45 -7.92
N ILE A 44 -1.57 -4.98 -6.73
CA ILE A 44 -2.49 -5.80 -5.95
C ILE A 44 -3.15 -4.88 -4.91
N PRO A 45 -4.47 -4.80 -4.83
CA PRO A 45 -5.14 -3.97 -3.84
C PRO A 45 -5.02 -4.59 -2.44
N SER A 46 -4.12 -4.07 -1.63
CA SER A 46 -3.94 -4.52 -0.24
C SER A 46 -5.15 -4.34 0.66
N GLU A 47 -6.02 -3.39 0.31
CA GLU A 47 -7.32 -3.19 0.96
C GLU A 47 -8.15 -4.49 0.90
N ILE A 48 -8.09 -5.18 -0.24
CA ILE A 48 -8.77 -6.46 -0.43
C ILE A 48 -8.05 -7.56 0.33
N VAL A 49 -6.72 -7.66 0.22
CA VAL A 49 -5.92 -8.70 0.89
C VAL A 49 -6.05 -8.62 2.41
N LEU A 50 -5.84 -7.43 3.00
CA LEU A 50 -5.90 -7.22 4.44
C LEU A 50 -7.34 -7.26 4.97
N GLY A 51 -8.29 -6.72 4.21
CA GLY A 51 -9.70 -6.78 4.55
C GLY A 51 -10.21 -8.23 4.54
N PHE A 52 -9.84 -9.03 3.54
CA PHE A 52 -10.19 -10.45 3.49
C PHE A 52 -9.48 -11.26 4.58
N ALA A 53 -8.25 -10.92 4.93
CA ALA A 53 -7.59 -11.52 6.10
C ALA A 53 -8.39 -11.24 7.38
N GLY A 54 -8.95 -10.02 7.54
CA GLY A 54 -9.85 -9.68 8.61
C GLY A 54 -11.16 -10.49 8.59
N TYR A 55 -11.73 -10.71 7.42
CA TYR A 55 -12.88 -11.62 7.27
C TYR A 55 -12.54 -13.05 7.70
N LEU A 56 -11.38 -13.59 7.33
CA LEU A 56 -10.92 -14.90 7.78
C LEU A 56 -10.69 -14.96 9.30
N VAL A 57 -10.29 -13.84 9.92
CA VAL A 57 -10.26 -13.73 11.39
C VAL A 57 -11.67 -13.83 11.98
N PHE A 58 -12.65 -13.14 11.40
CA PHE A 58 -14.05 -13.24 11.83
C PHE A 58 -14.59 -14.67 11.72
N GLN A 59 -14.23 -15.40 10.66
CA GLN A 59 -14.59 -16.80 10.46
C GLN A 59 -13.85 -17.78 11.40
N GLY A 60 -12.90 -17.30 12.20
CA GLY A 60 -12.08 -18.13 13.08
C GLY A 60 -11.01 -18.96 12.37
N VAL A 61 -10.77 -18.70 11.08
CA VAL A 61 -9.73 -19.36 10.28
C VAL A 61 -8.36 -18.76 10.55
N PHE A 62 -8.29 -17.42 10.71
CA PHE A 62 -7.07 -16.70 11.05
C PHE A 62 -7.09 -16.20 12.49
N ASP A 63 -5.92 -16.15 13.13
CA ASP A 63 -5.71 -15.40 14.36
C ASP A 63 -5.42 -13.93 14.05
N LEU A 64 -6.02 -13.01 14.80
CA LEU A 64 -5.90 -11.57 14.59
C LEU A 64 -4.45 -11.08 14.68
N HIS A 65 -3.74 -11.51 15.73
CA HIS A 65 -2.36 -11.06 15.96
C HIS A 65 -1.43 -11.58 14.87
N THR A 66 -1.58 -12.86 14.51
CA THR A 66 -0.81 -13.49 13.45
C THR A 66 -1.05 -12.81 12.09
N ALA A 67 -2.31 -12.50 11.76
CA ALA A 67 -2.64 -11.79 10.52
C ALA A 67 -1.98 -10.39 10.47
N ILE A 68 -2.02 -9.63 11.58
CA ILE A 68 -1.37 -8.32 11.66
C ILE A 68 0.15 -8.47 11.51
N ILE A 69 0.78 -9.41 12.23
CA ILE A 69 2.23 -9.62 12.15
C ILE A 69 2.66 -10.00 10.73
N VAL A 70 1.97 -10.95 10.11
CA VAL A 70 2.23 -11.39 8.73
C VAL A 70 2.09 -10.22 7.75
N GLY A 71 1.02 -9.43 7.87
CA GLY A 71 0.80 -8.26 7.02
C GLY A 71 1.89 -7.20 7.16
N VAL A 72 2.30 -6.89 8.39
CA VAL A 72 3.36 -5.91 8.67
C VAL A 72 4.71 -6.40 8.15
N VAL A 73 5.10 -7.66 8.45
CA VAL A 73 6.38 -8.23 8.00
C VAL A 73 6.42 -8.30 6.48
N ALA A 74 5.35 -8.76 5.84
CA ALA A 74 5.25 -8.80 4.38
C ALA A 74 5.35 -7.40 3.76
N GLY A 75 4.69 -6.40 4.36
CA GLY A 75 4.79 -5.01 3.94
C GLY A 75 6.21 -4.45 4.01
N ILE A 76 6.95 -4.78 5.08
CA ILE A 76 8.37 -4.38 5.23
C ILE A 76 9.23 -5.07 4.17
N VAL A 77 9.09 -6.39 4.00
CA VAL A 77 9.87 -7.17 3.02
C VAL A 77 9.64 -6.65 1.61
N GLY A 78 8.38 -6.45 1.19
CA GLY A 78 8.06 -5.91 -0.13
C GLY A 78 8.61 -4.49 -0.33
N SER A 79 8.60 -3.68 0.73
CA SER A 79 9.16 -2.32 0.70
C SER A 79 10.68 -2.30 0.55
N ILE A 80 11.38 -3.22 1.19
CA ILE A 80 12.83 -3.37 1.03
C ILE A 80 13.15 -3.81 -0.39
N LEU A 81 12.37 -4.72 -0.98
CA LEU A 81 12.54 -5.12 -2.38
C LEU A 81 12.33 -3.92 -3.33
N SER A 82 11.26 -3.15 -3.12
CA SER A 82 11.00 -1.93 -3.89
C SER A 82 12.10 -0.87 -3.72
N TYR A 83 12.62 -0.71 -2.50
CA TYR A 83 13.76 0.17 -2.21
C TYR A 83 15.00 -0.27 -3.00
N TRP A 84 15.36 -1.55 -2.95
CA TRP A 84 16.52 -2.06 -3.70
C TRP A 84 16.34 -1.94 -5.21
N MET A 85 15.13 -2.15 -5.71
CA MET A 85 14.82 -1.88 -7.13
C MET A 85 15.09 -0.42 -7.50
N GLY A 86 14.81 0.53 -6.59
CA GLY A 86 15.14 1.94 -6.76
C GLY A 86 16.63 2.23 -6.67
N GLU A 87 17.31 1.67 -5.68
CA GLU A 87 18.72 1.92 -5.42
C GLU A 87 19.64 1.34 -6.50
N TYR A 88 19.43 0.04 -6.85
CA TYR A 88 20.26 -0.65 -7.84
C TYR A 88 19.76 -0.48 -9.27
N GLY A 89 18.45 -0.40 -9.45
CA GLY A 89 17.83 -0.15 -10.75
C GLY A 89 17.91 1.30 -11.21
N GLY A 90 17.92 2.24 -10.30
CA GLY A 90 18.12 3.68 -10.41
C GLY A 90 17.92 4.28 -11.81
N ARG A 91 18.90 5.11 -12.26
CA ARG A 91 18.92 5.76 -13.57
C ARG A 91 18.71 4.81 -14.77
N PRO A 92 19.36 3.63 -14.89
CA PRO A 92 19.23 2.79 -16.09
C PRO A 92 17.81 2.22 -16.29
N VAL A 93 17.15 1.81 -15.22
CA VAL A 93 15.79 1.28 -15.27
C VAL A 93 14.79 2.39 -15.54
N LEU A 94 15.00 3.57 -14.98
CA LEU A 94 14.19 4.76 -15.24
C LEU A 94 14.29 5.22 -16.70
N ILE A 95 15.48 5.22 -17.29
CA ILE A 95 15.67 5.59 -18.70
C ILE A 95 14.99 4.57 -19.62
N LYS A 96 15.07 3.27 -19.31
CA LYS A 96 14.54 2.19 -20.15
C LYS A 96 13.04 1.94 -19.95
N TYR A 97 12.54 2.07 -18.72
CA TYR A 97 11.16 1.73 -18.32
C TYR A 97 10.37 2.90 -17.74
N GLY A 98 10.95 4.07 -17.60
CA GLY A 98 10.32 5.26 -17.00
C GLY A 98 9.01 5.68 -17.66
N LYS A 99 8.86 5.40 -18.97
CA LYS A 99 7.59 5.59 -19.70
C LYS A 99 6.43 4.78 -19.13
N TYR A 100 6.71 3.62 -18.52
CA TYR A 100 5.70 2.73 -17.94
C TYR A 100 5.43 3.02 -16.46
N ILE A 101 6.38 3.68 -15.77
CA ILE A 101 6.32 3.92 -14.31
C ILE A 101 5.92 5.38 -14.01
N LEU A 102 5.64 6.22 -15.04
CA LEU A 102 5.34 7.67 -14.88
C LEU A 102 6.47 8.45 -14.16
N PHE A 103 7.69 7.91 -14.12
CA PHE A 103 8.85 8.52 -13.48
C PHE A 103 9.77 9.10 -14.55
N ASN A 104 9.99 10.42 -14.54
CA ASN A 104 10.84 11.16 -15.46
C ASN A 104 12.08 11.70 -14.73
N GLU A 105 13.14 12.11 -15.44
CA GLU A 105 14.36 12.67 -14.82
C GLU A 105 14.07 13.84 -13.87
N ASP A 106 13.07 14.68 -14.19
CA ASP A 106 12.61 15.75 -13.31
C ASP A 106 12.12 15.26 -11.96
N LYS A 107 11.49 14.08 -11.92
CA LYS A 107 10.98 13.45 -10.70
C LYS A 107 12.08 12.83 -9.84
N PHE A 108 13.23 12.53 -10.43
CA PHE A 108 14.42 12.09 -9.69
C PHE A 108 14.94 13.19 -8.76
N GLY A 109 15.15 14.39 -9.30
CA GLY A 109 15.53 15.54 -8.48
C GLY A 109 14.47 15.94 -7.44
N MET A 110 13.17 15.69 -7.72
CA MET A 110 12.10 15.89 -6.74
C MET A 110 12.18 14.85 -5.60
N ALA A 111 12.47 13.58 -5.90
CA ALA A 111 12.62 12.55 -4.88
C ALA A 111 13.80 12.89 -3.95
N GLU A 112 14.98 13.22 -4.50
CA GLU A 112 16.13 13.65 -3.70
C GLU A 112 15.80 14.86 -2.80
N LYS A 113 15.17 15.90 -3.35
CA LYS A 113 14.75 17.09 -2.60
C LYS A 113 13.75 16.73 -1.49
N LEU A 114 12.80 15.82 -1.77
CA LEU A 114 11.81 15.37 -0.81
C LEU A 114 12.48 14.66 0.38
N PHE A 115 13.38 13.70 0.09
CA PHE A 115 14.05 12.93 1.14
C PHE A 115 15.11 13.74 1.89
N ASN A 116 15.82 14.65 1.20
CA ASN A 116 16.76 15.57 1.85
C ASN A 116 16.05 16.57 2.78
N ARG A 117 14.82 17.00 2.42
CA ARG A 117 14.07 17.98 3.22
C ARG A 117 13.28 17.35 4.36
N TYR A 118 12.64 16.21 4.13
CA TYR A 118 11.67 15.62 5.07
C TYR A 118 12.13 14.28 5.64
N GLY A 119 13.14 13.65 5.06
CA GLY A 119 13.72 12.39 5.55
C GLY A 119 12.67 11.32 5.80
N GLY A 120 12.71 10.75 7.00
CA GLY A 120 11.78 9.70 7.43
C GLY A 120 10.32 10.12 7.48
N ALA A 121 10.02 11.41 7.70
CA ALA A 121 8.65 11.90 7.67
C ALA A 121 8.01 11.74 6.28
N ALA A 122 8.81 11.85 5.20
CA ALA A 122 8.31 11.59 3.84
C ALA A 122 7.88 10.12 3.68
N VAL A 123 8.67 9.16 4.21
CA VAL A 123 8.32 7.74 4.22
C VAL A 123 7.04 7.50 5.01
N PHE A 124 6.99 7.99 6.25
CA PHE A 124 5.86 7.79 7.14
C PHE A 124 4.55 8.34 6.57
N ILE A 125 4.56 9.62 6.15
CA ILE A 125 3.37 10.26 5.56
C ILE A 125 2.98 9.57 4.25
N GLY A 126 3.96 9.27 3.39
CA GLY A 126 3.71 8.53 2.15
C GLY A 126 3.06 7.17 2.39
N ARG A 127 3.42 6.49 3.48
CA ARG A 127 2.81 5.22 3.90
C ARG A 127 1.37 5.34 4.36
N LEU A 128 0.97 6.46 4.91
CA LEU A 128 -0.40 6.71 5.33
C LEU A 128 -1.31 7.13 4.17
N LEU A 129 -0.77 7.46 3.00
CA LEU A 129 -1.55 7.89 1.85
C LEU A 129 -1.85 6.71 0.91
N PRO A 130 -3.14 6.38 0.65
CA PRO A 130 -3.51 5.36 -0.31
C PRO A 130 -2.88 5.62 -1.68
N GLY A 131 -2.38 4.58 -2.35
CA GLY A 131 -1.71 4.68 -3.64
C GLY A 131 -0.26 5.20 -3.58
N VAL A 132 0.08 6.13 -2.68
CA VAL A 132 1.46 6.59 -2.50
C VAL A 132 2.27 5.57 -1.72
N ARG A 133 1.66 4.91 -0.75
CA ARG A 133 2.30 3.96 0.17
C ARG A 133 3.03 2.81 -0.53
N THR A 134 2.47 2.32 -1.63
CA THR A 134 3.05 1.25 -2.45
C THR A 134 4.32 1.72 -3.17
N PHE A 135 4.32 2.97 -3.65
CA PHE A 135 5.37 3.50 -4.50
C PHE A 135 6.45 4.29 -3.76
N ILE A 136 6.22 4.75 -2.51
CA ILE A 136 7.16 5.62 -1.77
C ILE A 136 8.53 4.97 -1.54
N SER A 137 8.59 3.63 -1.48
CA SER A 137 9.81 2.88 -1.26
C SER A 137 10.79 2.97 -2.43
N PHE A 138 10.27 2.99 -3.66
CA PHE A 138 11.08 3.09 -4.87
C PHE A 138 11.84 4.43 -4.95
N PRO A 139 11.22 5.63 -4.85
CA PRO A 139 11.94 6.90 -4.81
C PRO A 139 12.85 7.04 -3.59
N ALA A 140 12.56 6.38 -2.45
CA ALA A 140 13.48 6.35 -1.31
C ALA A 140 14.80 5.63 -1.68
N GLY A 141 14.71 4.51 -2.40
CA GLY A 141 15.88 3.79 -2.92
C GLY A 141 16.64 4.61 -3.97
N VAL A 142 15.92 5.25 -4.89
CA VAL A 142 16.50 6.14 -5.92
C VAL A 142 17.28 7.29 -5.27
N ALA A 143 16.74 7.88 -4.20
CA ALA A 143 17.40 8.95 -3.43
C ALA A 143 18.49 8.41 -2.49
N LYS A 144 18.74 7.09 -2.46
CA LYS A 144 19.67 6.43 -1.54
C LYS A 144 19.45 6.84 -0.07
N TYR A 145 18.18 7.00 0.32
CA TYR A 145 17.84 7.32 1.70
C TYR A 145 18.32 6.19 2.64
N PRO A 146 18.99 6.47 3.77
CA PRO A 146 19.59 5.41 4.59
C PRO A 146 18.60 4.31 4.97
N MET A 147 19.00 3.03 4.80
CA MET A 147 18.15 1.85 4.95
C MET A 147 17.54 1.75 6.37
N THR A 148 18.35 1.98 7.42
CA THR A 148 17.87 1.83 8.80
C THR A 148 16.70 2.76 9.13
N PRO A 149 16.79 4.09 8.95
CA PRO A 149 15.63 4.96 9.15
C PRO A 149 14.51 4.67 8.17
N PHE A 150 14.80 4.24 6.93
CA PHE A 150 13.76 3.82 5.98
C PHE A 150 12.91 2.68 6.56
N VAL A 151 13.54 1.61 7.07
CA VAL A 151 12.83 0.47 7.66
C VAL A 151 12.03 0.88 8.90
N ILE A 152 12.60 1.71 9.78
CA ILE A 152 11.90 2.20 10.98
C ILE A 152 10.62 2.96 10.60
N TRP A 153 10.72 3.96 9.71
CA TRP A 153 9.57 4.78 9.30
C TRP A 153 8.56 4.00 8.47
N THR A 154 9.03 3.03 7.66
CA THR A 154 8.16 2.08 6.94
C THR A 154 7.37 1.24 7.92
N THR A 155 8.00 0.67 8.93
CA THR A 155 7.34 -0.14 9.97
C THR A 155 6.29 0.68 10.71
N LEU A 156 6.65 1.87 11.18
CA LEU A 156 5.72 2.77 11.88
C LEU A 156 4.51 3.17 11.03
N GLY A 157 4.70 3.34 9.71
CA GLY A 157 3.60 3.67 8.80
C GLY A 157 2.75 2.47 8.39
N THR A 158 3.34 1.26 8.32
CA THR A 158 2.64 0.04 7.91
C THR A 158 1.74 -0.52 9.01
N ILE A 159 2.17 -0.45 10.28
CA ILE A 159 1.44 -0.98 11.43
C ILE A 159 0.00 -0.42 11.51
N PRO A 160 -0.23 0.91 11.59
CA PRO A 160 -1.58 1.44 11.76
C PRO A 160 -2.49 1.10 10.58
N TRP A 161 -1.95 1.07 9.36
CA TRP A 161 -2.70 0.72 8.16
C TRP A 161 -3.13 -0.76 8.19
N THR A 162 -2.21 -1.67 8.49
CA THR A 162 -2.50 -3.11 8.58
C THR A 162 -3.53 -3.41 9.67
N ILE A 163 -3.36 -2.83 10.87
CA ILE A 163 -4.31 -2.98 11.97
C ILE A 163 -5.69 -2.49 11.55
N LEU A 164 -5.76 -1.30 10.95
CA LEU A 164 -7.03 -0.70 10.53
C LEU A 164 -7.78 -1.60 9.55
N LEU A 165 -7.11 -2.08 8.49
CA LEU A 165 -7.78 -2.86 7.45
C LEU A 165 -8.17 -4.27 7.92
N VAL A 166 -7.31 -4.96 8.67
CA VAL A 166 -7.64 -6.27 9.25
C VAL A 166 -8.79 -6.14 10.25
N TRP A 167 -8.75 -5.11 11.11
CA TRP A 167 -9.82 -4.85 12.07
C TRP A 167 -11.16 -4.50 11.39
N LEU A 168 -11.12 -3.66 10.34
CA LEU A 168 -12.30 -3.35 9.54
C LEU A 168 -12.86 -4.60 8.88
N GLY A 169 -12.04 -5.42 8.24
CA GLY A 169 -12.46 -6.68 7.62
C GLY A 169 -13.10 -7.64 8.63
N MET A 170 -12.54 -7.73 9.84
CA MET A 170 -13.10 -8.53 10.92
C MET A 170 -14.45 -7.99 11.40
N LYS A 171 -14.59 -6.67 11.56
CA LYS A 171 -15.85 -6.05 12.02
C LYS A 171 -16.97 -6.08 10.99
N LEU A 172 -16.60 -6.01 9.72
CA LEU A 172 -17.56 -6.08 8.61
C LEU A 172 -17.93 -7.52 8.22
N GLY A 173 -17.27 -8.52 8.79
CA GLY A 173 -17.43 -9.97 8.65
C GLY A 173 -18.57 -10.48 7.79
N GLU A 174 -19.80 -10.41 8.28
CA GLU A 174 -21.00 -10.93 7.60
C GLU A 174 -21.32 -10.19 6.29
N HIS A 175 -20.96 -8.90 6.18
CA HIS A 175 -21.23 -8.05 5.02
C HIS A 175 -20.06 -7.94 4.05
N TRP A 176 -19.03 -8.80 4.18
CA TRP A 176 -17.82 -8.74 3.35
C TRP A 176 -18.11 -8.84 1.84
N LYS A 177 -19.04 -9.72 1.45
CA LYS A 177 -19.43 -9.88 0.04
C LYS A 177 -20.14 -8.63 -0.50
N ASP A 178 -20.99 -8.03 0.32
CA ASP A 178 -21.72 -6.81 -0.03
C ASP A 178 -20.75 -5.63 -0.20
N LEU A 179 -19.67 -5.59 0.60
CA LEU A 179 -18.62 -4.58 0.50
C LEU A 179 -17.79 -4.66 -0.79
N ILE A 180 -17.56 -5.85 -1.31
CA ILE A 180 -16.90 -6.02 -2.61
C ILE A 180 -17.76 -5.43 -3.74
N GLU A 181 -19.07 -5.55 -3.65
CA GLU A 181 -20.02 -5.02 -4.63
C GLU A 181 -20.18 -3.49 -4.53
N TYR A 182 -20.16 -2.92 -3.32
CA TYR A 182 -20.17 -1.47 -3.05
C TYR A 182 -18.78 -0.80 -3.10
N ASN A 183 -17.75 -1.51 -3.51
CA ASN A 183 -16.33 -1.22 -3.36
C ASN A 183 -15.87 0.15 -3.94
N HIS A 184 -16.61 0.76 -4.86
CA HIS A 184 -16.21 2.05 -5.44
C HIS A 184 -16.59 3.24 -4.54
N GLU A 185 -17.73 3.22 -3.90
CA GLU A 185 -18.20 4.36 -3.09
C GLU A 185 -17.55 4.35 -1.70
N LEU A 186 -17.39 3.18 -1.09
CA LEU A 186 -16.74 3.02 0.21
C LEU A 186 -15.24 3.31 0.15
N LEU A 187 -14.56 2.87 -0.92
CA LEU A 187 -13.15 3.14 -1.14
C LEU A 187 -12.91 4.63 -1.39
N ILE A 188 -13.78 5.28 -2.15
CA ILE A 188 -13.77 6.74 -2.36
C ILE A 188 -14.05 7.46 -1.04
N ALA A 189 -15.05 7.03 -0.26
CA ALA A 189 -15.37 7.64 1.03
C ALA A 189 -14.21 7.50 2.02
N MET A 190 -13.55 6.33 2.11
CA MET A 190 -12.36 6.13 2.95
C MET A 190 -11.18 7.01 2.48
N ILE A 191 -10.94 7.09 1.16
CA ILE A 191 -9.90 7.97 0.60
C ILE A 191 -10.21 9.42 0.93
N VAL A 192 -11.45 9.87 0.76
CA VAL A 192 -11.86 11.25 1.05
C VAL A 192 -11.69 11.57 2.54
N VAL A 193 -12.14 10.70 3.43
CA VAL A 193 -11.98 10.88 4.88
C VAL A 193 -10.48 10.95 5.24
N PHE A 194 -9.66 10.09 4.67
CA PHE A 194 -8.24 10.05 4.95
C PHE A 194 -7.51 11.28 4.39
N VAL A 195 -7.86 11.72 3.18
CA VAL A 195 -7.32 12.95 2.57
C VAL A 195 -7.72 14.19 3.38
N VAL A 196 -8.98 14.26 3.83
CA VAL A 196 -9.45 15.36 4.69
C VAL A 196 -8.71 15.38 6.02
N LEU A 197 -8.51 14.22 6.66
CA LEU A 197 -7.72 14.12 7.90
C LEU A 197 -6.25 14.51 7.68
N ALA A 198 -5.64 14.09 6.58
CA ALA A 198 -4.26 14.45 6.23
C ALA A 198 -4.12 15.96 5.96
N ILE A 199 -5.09 16.56 5.26
CA ILE A 199 -5.13 18.01 4.99
C ILE A 199 -5.33 18.80 6.30
N VAL A 200 -6.27 18.40 7.14
CA VAL A 200 -6.53 19.05 8.44
C VAL A 200 -5.30 18.95 9.34
N TYR A 201 -4.63 17.81 9.37
CA TYR A 201 -3.40 17.64 10.13
C TYR A 201 -2.25 18.46 9.56
N GLY A 202 -2.09 18.48 8.23
CA GLY A 202 -1.08 19.31 7.54
C GLY A 202 -1.27 20.81 7.78
N ILE A 203 -2.50 21.30 7.74
CA ILE A 203 -2.84 22.70 8.03
C ILE A 203 -2.58 23.04 9.51
N ARG A 204 -2.95 22.15 10.44
CA ARG A 204 -2.66 22.33 11.87
C ARG A 204 -1.16 22.33 12.16
N PHE A 205 -0.41 21.48 11.51
CA PHE A 205 1.05 21.40 11.67
C PHE A 205 1.74 22.64 11.10
N TRP A 206 1.25 23.17 9.97
CA TRP A 206 1.80 24.39 9.37
C TRP A 206 1.50 25.65 10.20
N LYS A 207 0.28 25.77 10.75
CA LYS A 207 -0.08 26.87 11.68
C LYS A 207 0.70 26.87 13.00
N ARG A 208 1.29 25.75 13.42
CA ARG A 208 2.14 25.67 14.62
C ARG A 208 3.60 26.06 14.36
N ARG A 209 3.97 26.29 13.10
CA ARG A 209 5.34 26.68 12.70
C ARG A 209 5.46 28.16 12.26
N GLN A 210 4.37 28.90 12.25
CA GLN A 210 4.35 30.36 12.16
C GLN A 210 4.12 30.98 13.56
#